data_ef732ed2d06dbece593d75cb360ecff6
#
_entry.id   ef732ed2d06dbece593d75cb360ecff6
#
_cell.length_a   1.000
_cell.length_b   1.000
_cell.length_c   1.000
_cell.angle_alpha   90.00
_cell.angle_beta   90.00
_cell.angle_gamma   90.00
#
_symmetry.space_group_name_H-M   'P 1'
#
loop_
_entity.id
_entity.type
_entity.pdbx_description
1 polymer ?
#
loop_
_entity_poly.entity_id
_entity_poly.type
_entity_poly.pdbx_seq_one_letter_code
_entity_poly.pdbx_strand_id
1 'polypeptide(L)'
;MITNFFSVLTPFTFTSAISFNFPSFSSLEPNISFENAYANEDKVIQITGSKLTPWYHGRATYFRPMHLWDKGSKNLTDFATHFSFVIDSQNLSNYADGVAFFLAPNGSKISRASNGSDLGLYNPTLNSTENSFFAVEFDIWSNYQLDPPREHVGIDINSIISVANVS
;
A
#
# COMPACT_ATOMS: atom_id res chain seq x y z
N MET A 1 -23.96 -30.82 49.20
CA MET A 1 -22.76 -30.77 48.36
C MET A 1 -23.21 -30.14 47.01
N ILE A 2 -22.99 -28.83 46.83
CA ILE A 2 -23.47 -28.09 45.65
C ILE A 2 -22.27 -27.87 44.76
N THR A 3 -22.27 -28.48 43.59
CA THR A 3 -21.21 -28.36 42.58
C THR A 3 -21.57 -27.25 41.64
N ASN A 4 -20.92 -26.11 41.76
CA ASN A 4 -21.04 -25.01 40.81
C ASN A 4 -20.24 -25.30 39.54
N PHE A 5 -20.92 -25.53 38.43
CA PHE A 5 -20.31 -25.54 37.09
C PHE A 5 -20.19 -24.11 36.60
N PHE A 6 -18.97 -23.57 36.57
CA PHE A 6 -18.67 -22.35 35.82
C PHE A 6 -18.40 -22.72 34.35
N SER A 7 -19.37 -22.47 33.50
CA SER A 7 -19.14 -22.47 32.04
C SER A 7 -18.47 -21.16 31.63
N VAL A 8 -17.19 -21.21 31.32
CA VAL A 8 -16.49 -20.09 30.71
C VAL A 8 -16.82 -20.10 29.21
N LEU A 9 -17.81 -19.31 28.83
CA LEU A 9 -18.04 -18.97 27.43
C LEU A 9 -16.89 -18.06 26.98
N THR A 10 -15.88 -18.62 26.32
CA THR A 10 -14.93 -17.83 25.58
C THR A 10 -15.68 -17.20 24.41
N PRO A 11 -15.64 -15.87 24.24
CA PRO A 11 -16.25 -15.26 23.09
C PRO A 11 -15.46 -15.72 21.85
N PHE A 12 -16.10 -16.50 20.99
CA PHE A 12 -15.61 -16.74 19.65
C PHE A 12 -15.68 -15.43 18.88
N THR A 13 -14.57 -14.75 18.74
CA THR A 13 -14.46 -13.62 17.80
C THR A 13 -14.42 -14.20 16.40
N PHE A 14 -15.56 -14.18 15.71
CA PHE A 14 -15.59 -14.45 14.28
C PHE A 14 -14.87 -13.30 13.58
N THR A 15 -13.66 -13.52 13.14
CA THR A 15 -13.01 -12.61 12.19
C THR A 15 -13.70 -12.84 10.84
N SER A 16 -14.57 -11.93 10.44
CA SER A 16 -15.14 -12.00 9.09
C SER A 16 -14.03 -11.74 8.08
N ALA A 17 -13.94 -12.57 7.05
CA ALA A 17 -13.05 -12.33 5.93
C ALA A 17 -13.38 -10.99 5.29
N ILE A 18 -12.36 -10.17 5.03
CA ILE A 18 -12.51 -8.96 4.25
C ILE A 18 -12.55 -9.36 2.79
N SER A 19 -13.62 -8.95 2.10
CA SER A 19 -13.74 -9.12 0.66
C SER A 19 -14.32 -7.84 0.07
N PHE A 20 -13.74 -7.38 -1.02
CA PHE A 20 -14.22 -6.22 -1.76
C PHE A 20 -13.88 -6.35 -3.25
N ASN A 21 -14.65 -5.66 -4.07
CA ASN A 21 -14.41 -5.56 -5.50
C ASN A 21 -14.83 -4.17 -5.97
N PHE A 22 -13.92 -3.48 -6.63
CA PHE A 22 -14.13 -2.15 -7.18
C PHE A 22 -13.92 -2.21 -8.71
N PRO A 23 -14.94 -2.54 -9.50
CA PRO A 23 -14.83 -2.54 -10.95
C PRO A 23 -14.72 -1.12 -11.53
N SER A 24 -15.01 -0.11 -10.73
CA SER A 24 -14.86 1.31 -11.04
C SER A 24 -14.80 2.11 -9.75
N PHE A 25 -14.30 3.33 -9.82
CA PHE A 25 -14.10 4.20 -8.66
C PHE A 25 -14.92 5.48 -8.76
N SER A 26 -15.22 6.05 -7.61
CA SER A 26 -15.86 7.34 -7.45
C SER A 26 -15.08 8.19 -6.45
N SER A 27 -15.06 9.49 -6.64
CA SER A 27 -14.46 10.43 -5.68
C SER A 27 -15.18 10.43 -4.31
N LEU A 28 -16.40 9.89 -4.27
CA LEU A 28 -17.20 9.70 -3.06
C LEU A 28 -17.17 8.25 -2.57
N GLU A 29 -16.18 7.45 -3.01
CA GLU A 29 -16.08 6.04 -2.60
C GLU A 29 -15.85 5.95 -1.08
N PRO A 30 -16.83 5.46 -0.29
CA PRO A 30 -16.77 5.55 1.16
C PRO A 30 -15.72 4.61 1.78
N ASN A 31 -15.23 3.66 0.99
CA ASN A 31 -14.30 2.63 1.45
C ASN A 31 -12.84 2.90 1.05
N ILE A 32 -12.59 3.98 0.34
CA ILE A 32 -11.24 4.36 -0.11
C ILE A 32 -10.90 5.76 0.40
N SER A 33 -9.76 5.86 1.05
CA SER A 33 -9.15 7.14 1.42
C SER A 33 -8.16 7.55 0.33
N PHE A 34 -8.30 8.76 -0.16
CA PHE A 34 -7.40 9.36 -1.15
C PHE A 34 -6.47 10.37 -0.50
N GLU A 35 -5.19 10.28 -0.79
CA GLU A 35 -4.18 11.28 -0.45
C GLU A 35 -3.45 11.70 -1.71
N ASN A 36 -3.53 12.97 -2.08
CA ASN A 36 -3.02 13.49 -3.35
C ASN A 36 -3.46 12.67 -4.57
N ALA A 37 -4.62 12.03 -4.48
CA ALA A 37 -5.20 11.15 -5.47
C ALA A 37 -6.70 11.41 -5.57
N TYR A 38 -7.32 11.02 -6.67
CA TYR A 38 -8.77 11.16 -6.89
C TYR A 38 -9.27 10.15 -7.93
N ALA A 39 -10.55 9.88 -7.92
CA ALA A 39 -11.20 9.16 -9.03
C ALA A 39 -11.62 10.15 -10.11
N ASN A 40 -11.19 9.93 -11.35
CA ASN A 40 -11.49 10.80 -12.48
C ASN A 40 -12.86 10.48 -13.14
N GLU A 41 -13.19 11.16 -14.22
CA GLU A 41 -14.43 10.97 -14.96
C GLU A 41 -14.54 9.58 -15.61
N ASP A 42 -13.41 8.97 -15.96
CA ASP A 42 -13.32 7.60 -16.47
C ASP A 42 -13.48 6.54 -15.37
N LYS A 43 -13.73 6.98 -14.12
CA LYS A 43 -13.89 6.12 -12.95
C LYS A 43 -12.62 5.31 -12.63
N VAL A 44 -11.46 5.88 -12.90
CA VAL A 44 -10.15 5.35 -12.61
C VAL A 44 -9.48 6.21 -11.52
N ILE A 45 -8.72 5.60 -10.64
CA ILE A 45 -7.95 6.36 -9.64
C ILE A 45 -6.73 6.99 -10.32
N GLN A 46 -6.63 8.30 -10.22
CA GLN A 46 -5.43 9.07 -10.54
C GLN A 46 -4.59 9.23 -9.28
N ILE A 47 -3.43 8.59 -9.25
CA ILE A 47 -2.52 8.61 -8.09
C ILE A 47 -1.55 9.78 -8.19
N THR A 48 -1.28 10.26 -9.40
CA THR A 48 -0.43 11.42 -9.66
C THR A 48 -1.21 12.56 -10.28
N GLY A 49 -0.81 13.78 -9.99
CA GLY A 49 -1.47 14.98 -10.48
C GLY A 49 -1.19 15.29 -11.95
N SER A 50 -0.81 16.52 -12.25
CA SER A 50 -0.59 17.00 -13.62
C SER A 50 0.89 17.09 -13.95
N LYS A 51 1.18 17.25 -15.25
CA LYS A 51 2.52 17.51 -15.80
C LYS A 51 3.34 18.62 -15.12
N LEU A 52 2.70 19.47 -14.32
CA LEU A 52 3.31 20.70 -13.79
C LEU A 52 3.84 20.57 -12.37
N THR A 53 3.65 19.45 -11.72
CA THR A 53 4.13 19.22 -10.36
C THR A 53 5.13 18.06 -10.34
N PRO A 54 6.43 18.34 -10.53
CA PRO A 54 7.47 17.34 -10.34
C PRO A 54 7.42 16.81 -8.89
N TRP A 55 7.77 15.53 -8.70
CA TRP A 55 7.78 14.86 -7.39
C TRP A 55 6.39 14.70 -6.76
N TYR A 56 5.36 14.65 -7.58
CA TYR A 56 4.01 14.44 -7.10
C TYR A 56 3.79 12.94 -6.82
N HIS A 57 3.43 12.63 -5.61
CA HIS A 57 3.07 11.29 -5.19
C HIS A 57 1.70 11.31 -4.51
N GLY A 58 0.95 10.25 -4.68
CA GLY A 58 -0.35 10.09 -4.09
C GLY A 58 -0.63 8.63 -3.77
N ARG A 59 -1.69 8.38 -3.05
CA ARG A 59 -2.14 7.02 -2.78
C ARG A 59 -3.64 6.93 -2.56
N ALA A 60 -4.14 5.72 -2.80
CA ALA A 60 -5.50 5.32 -2.47
C ALA A 60 -5.42 4.13 -1.52
N THR A 61 -6.08 4.22 -0.37
CA THR A 61 -6.02 3.21 0.67
C THR A 61 -7.41 2.71 1.02
N TYR A 62 -7.60 1.40 1.03
CA TYR A 62 -8.81 0.81 1.57
C TYR A 62 -8.86 1.05 3.09
N PHE A 63 -9.92 1.65 3.59
CA PHE A 63 -9.93 2.22 4.94
C PHE A 63 -10.11 1.20 6.07
N ARG A 64 -10.68 0.01 5.79
CA ARG A 64 -10.86 -1.00 6.83
C ARG A 64 -9.57 -1.74 7.08
N PRO A 65 -9.09 -1.78 8.33
CA PRO A 65 -7.90 -2.55 8.66
C PRO A 65 -8.09 -4.03 8.35
N MET A 66 -7.06 -4.64 7.78
CA MET A 66 -6.97 -6.08 7.60
C MET A 66 -6.13 -6.67 8.73
N HIS A 67 -6.65 -7.66 9.43
CA HIS A 67 -5.94 -8.35 10.49
C HIS A 67 -5.04 -9.43 9.89
N LEU A 68 -3.75 -9.13 9.76
CA LEU A 68 -2.78 -10.02 9.10
C LEU A 68 -2.22 -11.13 10.00
N TRP A 69 -2.28 -10.95 11.31
CA TRP A 69 -1.71 -11.88 12.28
C TRP A 69 -2.49 -11.92 13.57
N ASP A 70 -2.78 -13.10 14.04
CA ASP A 70 -3.43 -13.32 15.33
C ASP A 70 -2.41 -13.71 16.40
N LYS A 71 -2.30 -12.87 17.43
CA LYS A 71 -1.33 -13.05 18.51
C LYS A 71 -1.63 -14.32 19.35
N GLY A 72 -2.89 -14.71 19.48
CA GLY A 72 -3.30 -15.86 20.30
C GLY A 72 -2.97 -17.19 19.64
N SER A 73 -3.41 -17.36 18.40
CA SER A 73 -3.19 -18.59 17.62
C SER A 73 -1.83 -18.64 16.90
N LYS A 74 -1.14 -17.50 16.78
CA LYS A 74 0.09 -17.33 15.96
C LYS A 74 -0.13 -17.53 14.46
N ASN A 75 -1.38 -17.57 14.02
CA ASN A 75 -1.71 -17.76 12.63
C ASN A 75 -1.57 -16.46 11.84
N LEU A 76 -1.07 -16.58 10.62
CA LEU A 76 -1.10 -15.54 9.59
C LEU A 76 -2.41 -15.65 8.82
N THR A 77 -2.87 -14.52 8.29
CA THR A 77 -4.04 -14.46 7.41
C THR A 77 -3.56 -14.51 5.96
N ASP A 78 -4.09 -15.43 5.19
CA ASP A 78 -3.91 -15.45 3.75
C ASP A 78 -4.79 -14.39 3.09
N PHE A 79 -4.29 -13.76 2.05
CA PHE A 79 -5.06 -12.85 1.23
C PHE A 79 -4.67 -12.98 -0.24
N ALA A 80 -5.60 -12.62 -1.11
CA ALA A 80 -5.36 -12.47 -2.53
C ALA A 80 -5.86 -11.10 -2.97
N THR A 81 -5.10 -10.44 -3.82
CA THR A 81 -5.47 -9.16 -4.41
C THR A 81 -5.27 -9.19 -5.92
N HIS A 82 -6.14 -8.47 -6.61
CA HIS A 82 -6.08 -8.25 -8.05
C HIS A 82 -6.26 -6.76 -8.28
N PHE A 83 -5.37 -6.16 -9.05
CA PHE A 83 -5.48 -4.76 -9.46
C PHE A 83 -4.88 -4.59 -10.86
N SER A 84 -5.30 -3.55 -11.54
CA SER A 84 -4.76 -3.15 -12.82
C SER A 84 -4.36 -1.69 -12.76
N PHE A 85 -3.26 -1.34 -13.39
CA PHE A 85 -2.79 0.03 -13.47
C PHE A 85 -2.20 0.33 -14.84
N VAL A 86 -2.07 1.61 -15.14
CA VAL A 86 -1.39 2.12 -16.31
C VAL A 86 -0.46 3.24 -15.85
N ILE A 87 0.78 3.19 -16.31
CA ILE A 87 1.72 4.30 -16.18
C ILE A 87 1.75 5.02 -17.52
N ASP A 88 1.25 6.26 -17.53
CA ASP A 88 1.19 7.12 -18.72
C ASP A 88 2.21 8.23 -18.60
N SER A 89 3.25 8.18 -19.44
CA SER A 89 4.28 9.20 -19.52
C SER A 89 3.76 10.54 -20.04
N GLN A 90 2.54 10.59 -20.58
CA GLN A 90 1.95 11.75 -21.24
C GLN A 90 2.87 12.34 -22.33
N ASN A 91 3.56 11.48 -23.07
CA ASN A 91 4.57 11.81 -24.06
C ASN A 91 5.79 12.58 -23.50
N LEU A 92 6.10 12.43 -22.23
CA LEU A 92 7.35 12.90 -21.66
C LEU A 92 8.45 11.85 -21.91
N SER A 93 9.65 12.32 -22.23
CA SER A 93 10.83 11.46 -22.39
C SER A 93 11.45 11.05 -21.05
N ASN A 94 11.24 11.87 -20.02
CA ASN A 94 11.64 11.58 -18.64
C ASN A 94 10.39 11.47 -17.78
N TYR A 95 10.15 10.30 -17.24
CA TYR A 95 9.05 10.01 -16.32
C TYR A 95 9.53 8.94 -15.34
N ALA A 96 9.09 9.05 -14.12
CA ALA A 96 9.49 8.25 -12.96
C ALA A 96 8.40 8.36 -11.90
N ASP A 97 8.45 7.67 -10.77
CA ASP A 97 9.35 6.56 -10.44
C ASP A 97 8.64 5.23 -10.70
N GLY A 98 7.37 5.10 -10.36
CA GLY A 98 6.61 3.86 -10.51
C GLY A 98 5.31 3.86 -9.72
N VAL A 99 4.81 2.67 -9.45
CA VAL A 99 3.62 2.43 -8.62
C VAL A 99 3.87 1.25 -7.68
N ALA A 100 3.32 1.29 -6.48
CA ALA A 100 3.41 0.20 -5.52
C ALA A 100 2.04 -0.23 -5.01
N PHE A 101 1.84 -1.54 -4.89
CA PHE A 101 0.84 -2.10 -3.99
C PHE A 101 1.44 -2.19 -2.59
N PHE A 102 0.71 -1.79 -1.56
CA PHE A 102 1.29 -1.78 -0.21
C PHE A 102 0.30 -2.21 0.88
N LEU A 103 0.88 -2.69 1.97
CA LEU A 103 0.25 -2.86 3.27
C LEU A 103 1.02 -1.99 4.28
N ALA A 104 0.31 -1.21 5.06
CA ALA A 104 0.90 -0.31 6.04
C ALA A 104 0.04 -0.24 7.30
N PRO A 105 0.57 0.22 8.43
CA PRO A 105 -0.20 0.40 9.64
C PRO A 105 -1.45 1.26 9.43
N ASN A 106 -2.52 0.92 10.12
CA ASN A 106 -3.76 1.69 10.06
C ASN A 106 -3.51 3.16 10.42
N GLY A 107 -3.99 4.05 9.57
CA GLY A 107 -3.80 5.49 9.74
C GLY A 107 -2.45 6.04 9.27
N SER A 108 -1.59 5.22 8.64
CA SER A 108 -0.37 5.73 8.01
C SER A 108 -0.69 6.76 6.94
N LYS A 109 0.21 7.72 6.76
CA LYS A 109 0.07 8.85 5.83
C LYS A 109 1.31 8.99 4.97
N ILE A 110 1.15 9.60 3.79
CA ILE A 110 2.29 10.03 2.99
C ILE A 110 3.13 11.02 3.81
N SER A 111 4.43 10.75 3.92
CA SER A 111 5.35 11.69 4.56
C SER A 111 5.54 12.94 3.70
N ARG A 112 5.59 14.10 4.32
CA ARG A 112 5.96 15.35 3.63
C ARG A 112 7.43 15.35 3.21
N ALA A 113 8.26 14.50 3.79
CA ALA A 113 9.67 14.35 3.47
C ALA A 113 9.91 13.29 2.38
N SER A 114 8.88 12.52 2.01
CA SER A 114 8.95 11.53 0.94
C SER A 114 9.16 12.22 -0.41
N ASN A 115 9.94 11.62 -1.25
CA ASN A 115 10.19 12.04 -2.64
C ASN A 115 9.74 10.92 -3.61
N GLY A 116 10.03 11.06 -4.91
CA GLY A 116 9.57 10.09 -5.91
C GLY A 116 10.09 8.68 -5.65
N SER A 117 11.38 8.53 -5.37
CA SER A 117 12.00 7.23 -5.09
C SER A 117 11.44 6.52 -3.84
N ASP A 118 10.76 7.26 -2.96
CA ASP A 118 10.13 6.68 -1.77
C ASP A 118 8.74 6.09 -2.05
N LEU A 119 8.23 6.24 -3.27
CA LEU A 119 6.89 5.80 -3.73
C LEU A 119 5.74 6.20 -2.78
N GLY A 120 5.91 7.27 -2.00
CA GLY A 120 4.95 7.71 -0.99
C GLY A 120 4.82 6.79 0.22
N LEU A 121 5.71 5.82 0.39
CA LEU A 121 5.69 4.81 1.46
C LEU A 121 6.74 5.06 2.53
N TYR A 122 7.95 5.38 2.12
CA TYR A 122 9.08 5.57 3.03
C TYR A 122 9.15 7.00 3.55
N ASN A 123 9.49 7.14 4.81
CA ASN A 123 9.77 8.43 5.42
C ASN A 123 11.26 8.51 5.78
N PRO A 124 12.07 9.28 5.04
CA PRO A 124 13.50 9.36 5.25
C PRO A 124 13.90 10.02 6.59
N THR A 125 12.96 10.62 7.31
CA THR A 125 13.21 11.20 8.64
C THR A 125 13.04 10.21 9.78
N LEU A 126 12.52 9.01 9.50
CA LEU A 126 12.34 7.94 10.45
C LEU A 126 13.41 6.86 10.28
N ASN A 127 13.68 6.12 11.33
CA ASN A 127 14.53 4.94 11.22
C ASN A 127 13.76 3.75 10.59
N SER A 128 14.46 2.69 10.21
CA SER A 128 13.86 1.53 9.53
C SER A 128 12.82 0.79 10.37
N THR A 129 12.88 0.88 11.70
CA THR A 129 11.89 0.24 12.58
C THR A 129 10.60 1.04 12.71
N GLU A 130 10.65 2.33 12.40
CA GLU A 130 9.50 3.22 12.40
C GLU A 130 8.83 3.29 11.02
N ASN A 131 9.56 3.00 9.95
CA ASN A 131 9.03 2.80 8.61
C ASN A 131 8.42 1.40 8.52
N SER A 132 7.14 1.26 8.81
CA SER A 132 6.46 -0.04 8.82
C SER A 132 5.58 -0.18 7.60
N PHE A 133 6.02 -0.95 6.62
CA PHE A 133 5.24 -1.31 5.44
C PHE A 133 5.77 -2.57 4.78
N PHE A 134 4.91 -3.22 4.00
CA PHE A 134 5.25 -4.20 2.98
C PHE A 134 4.75 -3.66 1.66
N ALA A 135 5.56 -3.75 0.61
CA ALA A 135 5.12 -3.36 -0.72
C ALA A 135 5.60 -4.33 -1.80
N VAL A 136 4.87 -4.32 -2.91
CA VAL A 136 5.31 -4.81 -4.20
C VAL A 136 5.39 -3.59 -5.10
N GLU A 137 6.59 -3.19 -5.46
CA GLU A 137 6.84 -2.06 -6.34
C GLU A 137 6.92 -2.50 -7.80
N PHE A 138 6.48 -1.63 -8.68
CA PHE A 138 6.63 -1.70 -10.12
C PHE A 138 7.39 -0.44 -10.53
N ASP A 139 8.70 -0.51 -10.43
CA ASP A 139 9.58 0.61 -10.63
C ASP A 139 10.01 0.71 -12.10
N ILE A 140 9.88 1.90 -12.67
CA ILE A 140 10.21 2.19 -14.06
C ILE A 140 11.41 3.12 -14.18
N TRP A 141 12.01 3.49 -13.05
CA TRP A 141 13.16 4.39 -12.99
C TRP A 141 14.20 3.88 -12.00
N SER A 142 15.40 3.62 -12.46
CA SER A 142 16.49 3.17 -11.59
C SER A 142 17.10 4.34 -10.83
N ASN A 143 16.96 4.31 -9.53
CA ASN A 143 17.61 5.24 -8.60
C ASN A 143 18.98 4.68 -8.22
N TYR A 144 20.03 5.20 -8.84
CA TYR A 144 21.41 4.74 -8.64
C TYR A 144 21.74 4.48 -7.15
N GLN A 145 22.30 3.31 -6.84
CA GLN A 145 22.63 2.76 -5.52
C GLN A 145 21.45 2.18 -4.70
N LEU A 146 20.20 2.40 -5.09
CA LEU A 146 19.04 1.82 -4.42
C LEU A 146 18.50 0.63 -5.21
N ASP A 147 18.50 0.75 -6.53
CA ASP A 147 17.80 -0.13 -7.46
C ASP A 147 18.74 -0.89 -8.38
N PRO A 148 18.24 -1.96 -9.00
CA PRO A 148 18.87 -2.55 -10.18
C PRO A 148 19.03 -1.51 -11.31
N PRO A 149 19.95 -1.72 -12.27
CA PRO A 149 20.22 -0.72 -13.31
C PRO A 149 19.15 -0.61 -14.42
N ARG A 150 17.95 -1.12 -14.17
CA ARG A 150 16.80 -1.09 -15.09
C ARG A 150 15.47 -1.19 -14.33
N GLU A 151 14.39 -1.02 -15.09
CA GLU A 151 13.02 -1.26 -14.60
C GLU A 151 12.92 -2.63 -13.92
N HIS A 152 12.17 -2.70 -12.83
CA HIS A 152 12.06 -3.93 -12.06
C HIS A 152 10.75 -4.01 -11.28
N VAL A 153 10.46 -5.21 -10.85
CA VAL A 153 9.44 -5.47 -9.82
C VAL A 153 10.17 -5.89 -8.56
N GLY A 154 9.92 -5.21 -7.46
CA GLY A 154 10.57 -5.44 -6.18
C GLY A 154 9.62 -5.79 -5.06
N ILE A 155 10.16 -6.37 -4.02
CA ILE A 155 9.48 -6.60 -2.74
C ILE A 155 10.19 -5.79 -1.68
N ASP A 156 9.46 -4.89 -1.04
CA ASP A 156 9.97 -3.97 -0.04
C ASP A 156 9.41 -4.28 1.34
N ILE A 157 10.29 -4.26 2.31
CA ILE A 157 9.91 -4.47 3.71
C ILE A 157 10.59 -3.40 4.55
N ASN A 158 9.82 -2.40 5.00
CA ASN A 158 10.31 -1.30 5.85
C ASN A 158 11.49 -0.51 5.26
N SER A 159 11.73 -0.63 3.99
CA SER A 159 12.85 -0.05 3.25
C SER A 159 12.48 0.13 1.79
N ILE A 160 13.06 1.13 1.14
CA ILE A 160 13.00 1.34 -0.31
C ILE A 160 14.05 0.51 -1.07
N ILE A 161 14.88 -0.23 -0.36
CA ILE A 161 15.78 -1.20 -0.98
C ILE A 161 15.07 -2.55 -0.95
N SER A 162 14.71 -3.04 -2.10
CA SER A 162 14.00 -4.30 -2.26
C SER A 162 14.77 -5.48 -1.67
N VAL A 163 14.10 -6.30 -0.87
CA VAL A 163 14.66 -7.56 -0.34
C VAL A 163 14.73 -8.65 -1.42
N ALA A 164 13.95 -8.51 -2.48
CA ALA A 164 13.99 -9.34 -3.68
C ALA A 164 13.44 -8.53 -4.86
N ASN A 165 14.03 -8.73 -6.04
CA ASN A 165 13.56 -8.08 -7.25
C ASN A 165 13.78 -8.96 -8.50
N VAL A 166 13.10 -8.59 -9.59
CA VAL A 166 13.23 -9.16 -10.92
C VAL A 166 13.17 -8.02 -11.97
N SER A 167 14.10 -8.02 -12.92
CA SER A 167 14.22 -7.04 -14.02
C SER A 167 14.05 -7.72 -15.37
#